data_b8db715dd84e1f83ffa02befd84c0ae4
#
_entry.id   b8db715dd84e1f83ffa02befd84c0ae4
#
_cell.length_a   1.000
_cell.length_b   1.000
_cell.length_c   1.000
_cell.angle_alpha   90.00
_cell.angle_beta   90.00
_cell.angle_gamma   90.00
#
_symmetry.space_group_name_H-M   'P 1'
#
loop_
_entity.id
_entity.type
_entity.pdbx_description
1 polymer ?
#
loop_
_entity_poly.entity_id
_entity_poly.type
_entity_poly.pdbx_seq_one_letter_code
_entity_poly.pdbx_strand_id
1 'polypeptide(L)'
;MSKTSFKLATLAIVLVGVLTAGSAQAQSQADRAIEQYKCKDVMREPDGNRAVAIAFLHGYLLGKSGDSKFNVEVLEKQTDSFIEQCLDSPQAMAEDVMLKLKK
;
A
#
# COMPACT_ATOMS: atom_id res chain seq x y z
N MET A 1 -24.63 0.39 -54.33
CA MET A 1 -24.68 0.24 -53.86
C MET A 1 -24.36 -0.09 -52.79
N SER A 2 -24.41 -0.12 -52.38
CA SER A 2 -24.30 -0.48 -51.48
C SER A 2 -23.30 -0.69 -50.82
N LYS A 3 -23.10 -0.85 -50.65
CA LYS A 3 -22.28 -1.16 -50.20
C LYS A 3 -21.65 -0.59 -49.31
N THR A 4 -21.65 -0.22 -49.08
CA THR A 4 -21.03 0.30 -48.41
C THR A 4 -21.04 0.34 -47.17
N SER A 5 -21.22 0.51 -46.77
CA SER A 5 -21.32 0.68 -45.74
C SER A 5 -21.05 0.08 -44.80
N PHE A 6 -21.21 -0.22 -44.41
CA PHE A 6 -21.14 -0.95 -43.58
C PHE A 6 -20.08 -1.03 -42.93
N LYS A 7 -19.86 -1.33 -42.88
CA LYS A 7 -18.84 -1.68 -42.56
C LYS A 7 -18.27 -1.00 -41.55
N LEU A 8 -18.12 -0.36 -41.50
CA LEU A 8 -17.51 0.33 -40.77
C LEU A 8 -17.62 0.33 -39.47
N ALA A 9 -18.30 0.51 -39.20
CA ALA A 9 -18.66 0.65 -37.90
C ALA A 9 -17.96 -0.16 -36.98
N THR A 10 -18.06 -1.20 -37.23
CA THR A 10 -17.45 -2.13 -36.48
C THR A 10 -16.31 -1.77 -35.75
N LEU A 11 -15.53 -1.33 -36.32
CA LEU A 11 -14.39 -1.12 -35.74
C LEU A 11 -14.41 -0.41 -34.55
N ALA A 12 -14.79 0.56 -34.51
CA ALA A 12 -14.76 1.38 -33.40
C ALA A 12 -14.87 0.69 -32.11
N ILE A 13 -15.67 -0.10 -32.01
CA ILE A 13 -15.89 -0.84 -30.89
C ILE A 13 -14.77 -1.38 -30.23
N VAL A 14 -14.09 -2.04 -30.91
CA VAL A 14 -13.00 -2.68 -30.37
C VAL A 14 -12.22 -1.88 -29.43
N LEU A 15 -11.96 -0.74 -29.70
CA LEU A 15 -11.15 0.03 -28.94
C LEU A 15 -11.54 0.10 -27.55
N VAL A 16 -12.65 0.31 -27.35
CA VAL A 16 -13.16 0.39 -26.06
C VAL A 16 -12.66 -0.58 -25.08
N GLY A 17 -12.79 -1.76 -25.35
CA GLY A 17 -12.45 -2.78 -24.43
C GLY A 17 -11.06 -2.67 -23.84
N VAL A 18 -10.22 -2.28 -24.61
CA VAL A 18 -8.86 -2.23 -24.21
C VAL A 18 -8.56 -1.24 -23.12
N LEU A 19 -9.13 -0.12 -23.20
CA LEU A 19 -8.85 0.88 -22.26
C LEU A 19 -9.10 0.57 -20.84
N THR A 20 -10.14 -0.06 -20.59
CA THR A 20 -10.49 -0.34 -19.22
C THR A 20 -9.50 -1.19 -18.47
N ALA A 21 -8.87 -2.07 -19.12
CA ALA A 21 -7.96 -2.96 -18.44
C ALA A 21 -6.80 -2.25 -17.77
N GLY A 22 -6.34 -1.21 -18.34
CA GLY A 22 -5.18 -0.55 -17.79
C GLY A 22 -5.40 0.21 -16.51
N SER A 23 -6.57 0.76 -16.31
CA SER A 23 -6.79 1.59 -15.17
C SER A 23 -6.78 0.87 -13.84
N ALA A 24 -7.18 -0.34 -13.82
CA ALA A 24 -7.24 -1.07 -12.56
C ALA A 24 -5.88 -1.27 -11.91
N GLN A 25 -4.88 -1.48 -12.68
CA GLN A 25 -3.57 -1.75 -12.14
C GLN A 25 -2.87 -0.52 -11.61
N ALA A 26 -3.19 0.62 -12.13
CA ALA A 26 -2.54 1.83 -11.71
C ALA A 26 -2.83 2.13 -10.25
N GLN A 27 -3.97 1.70 -9.74
CA GLN A 27 -4.34 2.00 -8.38
C GLN A 27 -3.49 1.30 -7.34
N SER A 28 -3.00 0.11 -7.66
CA SER A 28 -2.19 -0.64 -6.72
C SER A 28 -0.81 0.00 -6.53
N GLN A 29 -0.46 0.94 -7.40
CA GLN A 29 0.82 1.63 -7.32
C GLN A 29 0.69 3.01 -6.70
N ALA A 30 -0.45 3.33 -6.13
CA ALA A 30 -0.67 4.68 -5.60
C ALA A 30 0.24 4.96 -4.42
N ASP A 31 0.66 6.20 -4.32
CA ASP A 31 1.48 6.65 -3.21
C ASP A 31 0.68 6.61 -1.92
N ARG A 32 1.37 6.46 -0.81
CA ARG A 32 0.78 6.50 0.51
C ARG A 32 1.40 7.64 1.29
N ALA A 33 0.58 8.37 2.04
CA ALA A 33 1.10 9.39 2.93
C ALA A 33 1.15 8.76 4.32
N ILE A 34 2.30 8.83 4.96
CA ILE A 34 2.49 8.16 6.24
C ILE A 34 1.56 8.74 7.31
N GLU A 35 1.22 10.01 7.20
CA GLU A 35 0.33 10.66 8.16
C GLU A 35 -1.10 10.16 8.05
N GLN A 36 -1.42 9.44 7.01
CA GLN A 36 -2.76 8.93 6.79
C GLN A 36 -2.78 7.41 6.68
N TYR A 37 -1.65 6.77 6.95
CA TYR A 37 -1.51 5.34 6.77
C TYR A 37 -2.02 4.64 8.04
N LYS A 38 -3.13 3.97 7.92
CA LYS A 38 -3.76 3.32 9.08
C LYS A 38 -3.37 1.86 9.18
N CYS A 39 -3.56 1.31 10.36
CA CYS A 39 -3.31 -0.10 10.58
C CYS A 39 -4.00 -0.99 9.54
N LYS A 40 -5.25 -0.69 9.23
CA LYS A 40 -5.97 -1.50 8.24
C LYS A 40 -5.31 -1.45 6.88
N ASP A 41 -4.71 -0.33 6.53
CA ASP A 41 -4.05 -0.21 5.23
C ASP A 41 -2.78 -1.04 5.17
N VAL A 42 -2.03 -1.05 6.26
CA VAL A 42 -0.83 -1.87 6.36
C VAL A 42 -1.21 -3.36 6.27
N MET A 43 -2.24 -3.74 7.00
CA MET A 43 -2.65 -5.15 7.04
C MET A 43 -3.21 -5.64 5.70
N ARG A 44 -3.68 -4.74 4.85
CA ARG A 44 -4.20 -5.09 3.54
C ARG A 44 -3.13 -5.22 2.48
N GLU A 45 -1.91 -4.78 2.76
CA GLU A 45 -0.85 -4.93 1.77
C GLU A 45 -0.57 -6.41 1.57
N PRO A 46 -0.25 -6.82 0.36
CA PRO A 46 0.17 -8.21 0.12
C PRO A 46 1.41 -8.51 0.98
N ASP A 47 1.59 -9.77 1.31
CA ASP A 47 2.62 -10.17 2.27
C ASP A 47 3.98 -9.51 2.09
N GLY A 48 4.53 -9.58 0.91
CA GLY A 48 5.83 -8.96 0.68
C GLY A 48 5.80 -7.47 0.85
N ASN A 49 4.74 -6.84 0.39
CA ASN A 49 4.61 -5.39 0.49
C ASN A 49 4.37 -4.96 1.94
N ARG A 50 3.68 -5.79 2.70
CA ARG A 50 3.46 -5.49 4.11
C ARG A 50 4.78 -5.42 4.86
N ALA A 51 5.66 -6.37 4.60
CA ALA A 51 6.97 -6.37 5.25
C ALA A 51 7.77 -5.11 4.90
N VAL A 52 7.70 -4.70 3.65
CA VAL A 52 8.38 -3.49 3.20
C VAL A 52 7.78 -2.25 3.88
N ALA A 53 6.46 -2.19 3.96
CA ALA A 53 5.79 -1.06 4.60
C ALA A 53 6.15 -0.94 6.07
N ILE A 54 6.21 -2.07 6.77
CA ILE A 54 6.56 -2.06 8.19
C ILE A 54 8.03 -1.69 8.38
N ALA A 55 8.91 -2.20 7.52
CA ALA A 55 10.32 -1.83 7.59
C ALA A 55 10.51 -0.34 7.34
N PHE A 56 9.76 0.22 6.39
CA PHE A 56 9.81 1.64 6.12
C PHE A 56 9.37 2.43 7.35
N LEU A 57 8.32 1.99 8.02
CA LEU A 57 7.81 2.66 9.19
C LEU A 57 8.86 2.67 10.31
N HIS A 58 9.53 1.54 10.52
CA HIS A 58 10.62 1.48 11.49
C HIS A 58 11.71 2.52 11.16
N GLY A 59 12.14 2.56 9.91
CA GLY A 59 13.20 3.47 9.50
C GLY A 59 12.77 4.93 9.58
N TYR A 60 11.52 5.20 9.23
CA TYR A 60 10.98 6.54 9.28
C TYR A 60 11.02 7.08 10.73
N LEU A 61 10.57 6.28 11.68
CA LEU A 61 10.55 6.70 13.08
C LEU A 61 11.95 6.83 13.65
N LEU A 62 12.85 5.94 13.26
CA LEU A 62 14.24 6.03 13.69
C LEU A 62 14.83 7.34 13.22
N GLY A 63 14.61 7.67 11.95
CA GLY A 63 15.12 8.93 11.39
C GLY A 63 14.54 10.15 12.08
N LYS A 64 13.25 10.12 12.40
CA LYS A 64 12.60 11.23 13.09
C LYS A 64 13.21 11.43 14.49
N SER A 65 13.65 10.37 15.12
CA SER A 65 14.23 10.47 16.46
C SER A 65 15.68 11.00 16.42
N GLY A 66 16.24 11.13 15.23
CA GLY A 66 17.61 11.60 15.09
C GLY A 66 18.66 10.53 15.32
N ASP A 67 18.25 9.29 15.38
CA ASP A 67 19.17 8.17 15.63
C ASP A 67 19.37 7.40 14.33
N SER A 68 20.39 6.59 14.28
CA SER A 68 20.67 5.73 13.14
C SER A 68 21.02 4.31 13.55
N LYS A 69 21.00 4.01 14.85
CA LYS A 69 21.37 2.70 15.34
C LYS A 69 20.13 1.84 15.55
N PHE A 70 20.19 0.60 15.15
CA PHE A 70 19.05 -0.29 15.30
C PHE A 70 19.53 -1.72 15.55
N ASN A 71 18.65 -2.53 16.07
CA ASN A 71 18.90 -3.93 16.37
C ASN A 71 17.81 -4.76 15.69
N VAL A 72 18.18 -5.69 14.83
CA VAL A 72 17.22 -6.45 14.04
C VAL A 72 16.28 -7.27 14.92
N GLU A 73 16.79 -7.91 15.97
CA GLU A 73 15.93 -8.68 16.86
C GLU A 73 14.87 -7.83 17.52
N VAL A 74 15.25 -6.61 17.92
CA VAL A 74 14.29 -5.69 18.52
C VAL A 74 13.23 -5.29 17.50
N LEU A 75 13.66 -5.02 16.27
CA LEU A 75 12.72 -4.66 15.22
C LEU A 75 11.73 -5.80 14.95
N GLU A 76 12.21 -7.03 14.96
CA GLU A 76 11.33 -8.18 14.74
C GLU A 76 10.27 -8.28 15.83
N LYS A 77 10.66 -8.13 17.08
CA LYS A 77 9.71 -8.20 18.18
C LYS A 77 8.71 -7.05 18.12
N GLN A 78 9.17 -5.87 17.76
CA GLN A 78 8.29 -4.73 17.61
C GLN A 78 7.33 -4.93 16.43
N THR A 79 7.80 -5.57 15.37
CA THR A 79 6.95 -5.88 14.22
C THR A 79 5.83 -6.83 14.62
N ASP A 80 6.16 -7.88 15.38
CA ASP A 80 5.13 -8.83 15.82
C ASP A 80 4.08 -8.13 16.68
N SER A 81 4.51 -7.32 17.62
CA SER A 81 3.58 -6.58 18.48
C SER A 81 2.78 -5.57 17.69
N PHE A 82 3.40 -4.94 16.69
CA PHE A 82 2.72 -3.99 15.83
C PHE A 82 1.57 -4.67 15.06
N ILE A 83 1.84 -5.84 14.51
CA ILE A 83 0.82 -6.57 13.78
C ILE A 83 -0.34 -6.92 14.70
N GLU A 84 -0.05 -7.42 15.90
CA GLU A 84 -1.10 -7.75 16.85
C GLU A 84 -1.96 -6.54 17.20
N GLN A 85 -1.32 -5.42 17.48
CA GLN A 85 -2.07 -4.22 17.83
C GLN A 85 -2.86 -3.66 16.67
N CYS A 86 -2.33 -3.75 15.47
CA CYS A 86 -3.05 -3.29 14.29
C CYS A 86 -4.27 -4.15 14.00
N LEU A 87 -4.20 -5.44 14.29
CA LEU A 87 -5.37 -6.31 14.12
C LEU A 87 -6.46 -5.94 15.11
N ASP A 88 -6.08 -5.52 16.31
CA ASP A 88 -7.05 -5.11 17.33
C ASP A 88 -7.60 -3.70 17.05
N SER A 89 -6.82 -2.85 16.43
CA SER A 89 -7.20 -1.44 16.24
C SER A 89 -6.99 -1.01 14.79
N PRO A 90 -7.79 -1.52 13.88
CA PRO A 90 -7.57 -1.25 12.44
C PRO A 90 -7.67 0.22 12.05
N GLN A 91 -8.37 1.02 12.84
CA GLN A 91 -8.53 2.44 12.51
C GLN A 91 -7.41 3.32 13.09
N ALA A 92 -6.55 2.74 13.90
CA ALA A 92 -5.44 3.51 14.49
C ALA A 92 -4.42 3.88 13.43
N MET A 93 -3.73 4.99 13.63
CA MET A 93 -2.66 5.38 12.72
C MET A 93 -1.46 4.47 12.94
N ALA A 94 -0.93 3.92 11.87
CA ALA A 94 0.20 2.99 11.96
C ALA A 94 1.39 3.63 12.64
N GLU A 95 1.64 4.88 12.34
CA GLU A 95 2.77 5.60 12.95
C GLU A 95 2.61 5.66 14.47
N ASP A 96 1.41 5.96 14.95
CA ASP A 96 1.17 6.07 16.38
C ASP A 96 1.35 4.74 17.10
N VAL A 97 0.86 3.67 16.49
CA VAL A 97 0.99 2.35 17.09
C VAL A 97 2.46 1.96 17.21
N MET A 98 3.20 2.15 16.12
CA MET A 98 4.61 1.79 16.14
C MET A 98 5.39 2.67 17.11
N LEU A 99 5.06 3.95 17.19
CA LEU A 99 5.78 4.86 18.07
C LEU A 99 5.63 4.43 19.54
N LYS A 100 4.46 3.98 19.93
CA LYS A 100 4.25 3.52 21.29
C LYS A 100 5.10 2.29 21.62
N LEU A 101 5.30 1.43 20.65
CA LEU A 101 6.10 0.23 20.86
C LEU A 101 7.58 0.53 21.04
N LYS A 102 8.01 1.69 20.59
CA LYS A 102 9.42 2.06 20.67
C LYS A 102 9.79 2.78 21.97
N LYS A 103 8.81 2.99 22.81
CA LYS A 103 9.05 3.55 24.14
C LYS A 103 9.26 2.44 25.14
#